data_c209f3b08f3e849941d6c7392fb75bbd
#
_entry.id   c209f3b08f3e849941d6c7392fb75bbd
#
_cell.length_a   1.000
_cell.length_b   1.000
_cell.length_c   1.000
_cell.angle_alpha   90.00
_cell.angle_beta   90.00
_cell.angle_gamma   90.00
#
_symmetry.space_group_name_H-M   'P 1'
#
loop_
_entity.id
_entity.type
_entity.pdbx_description
1 polymer ?
#
loop_
_entity_poly.entity_id
_entity_poly.type
_entity_poly.pdbx_seq_one_letter_code
_entity_poly.pdbx_strand_id
1 'polypeptide(L)'
;GLNDWEDLKELVLTGTYDAFGLLRKSYRNTVEISNFATEILRHGDFSIYPVEPIIRHGNPVKITEYGNVRSLIAGAAETITGWQKDGFETIAVVCRDEREAKKVSEELKKYIDIADEDLNTAEFGDGVMVLPVAYTKGLEFDAVLLFDPSERKYPSDDGNVKLLYVAATRALHELAVLHRGKLTELIAKPAPKDKHQEE
;
A
#
# COMPACT_ATOMS: atom_id res chain seq x y z
N GLY A 1 11.30 3.59 18.26
CA GLY A 1 11.24 3.50 16.83
C GLY A 1 10.72 4.79 16.20
N LEU A 2 10.87 4.90 14.91
CA LEU A 2 10.37 6.03 14.14
C LEU A 2 8.84 5.91 14.02
N ASN A 3 8.13 6.55 14.94
CA ASN A 3 6.68 6.40 15.03
C ASN A 3 5.92 7.41 14.19
N ASP A 4 6.58 8.48 13.71
CA ASP A 4 5.90 9.52 12.99
C ASP A 4 6.84 10.37 12.12
N TRP A 5 6.25 11.37 11.47
CA TRP A 5 6.96 12.31 10.65
C TRP A 5 7.85 13.28 11.44
N GLU A 6 7.57 13.48 12.70
CA GLU A 6 8.38 14.32 13.60
C GLU A 6 9.76 13.70 13.76
N ASP A 7 9.83 12.40 14.07
CA ASP A 7 11.08 11.65 14.15
C ASP A 7 11.85 11.70 12.83
N LEU A 8 11.12 11.61 11.71
CA LEU A 8 11.71 11.71 10.39
C LEU A 8 12.30 13.10 10.13
N LYS A 9 11.57 14.17 10.48
CA LYS A 9 12.07 15.54 10.38
C LYS A 9 13.32 15.74 11.21
N GLU A 10 13.35 15.20 12.40
CA GLU A 10 14.50 15.30 13.30
C GLU A 10 15.73 14.61 12.71
N LEU A 11 15.55 13.42 12.13
CA LEU A 11 16.61 12.70 11.45
C LEU A 11 17.14 13.46 10.23
N VAL A 12 16.30 14.18 9.53
CA VAL A 12 16.70 15.06 8.42
C VAL A 12 17.55 16.21 8.91
N LEU A 13 17.10 16.87 9.97
CA LEU A 13 17.81 18.01 10.54
C LEU A 13 19.17 17.61 11.10
N THR A 14 19.31 16.38 11.56
CA THR A 14 20.59 15.86 12.07
C THR A 14 21.50 15.31 10.97
N GLY A 15 21.03 15.24 9.73
CA GLY A 15 21.80 14.69 8.61
C GLY A 15 22.07 13.18 8.70
N THR A 16 21.50 12.50 9.70
CA THR A 16 21.68 11.07 9.90
C THR A 16 20.71 10.22 9.07
N TYR A 17 19.70 10.86 8.55
CA TYR A 17 18.71 10.23 7.67
C TYR A 17 18.26 11.22 6.62
N ASP A 18 18.27 10.79 5.38
CA ASP A 18 17.70 11.55 4.31
C ASP A 18 16.18 11.42 4.39
N ALA A 19 15.47 12.48 4.80
CA ALA A 19 14.01 12.46 4.89
C ALA A 19 13.37 12.35 3.52
N PHE A 20 14.06 12.86 2.55
CA PHE A 20 13.74 12.54 1.19
C PHE A 20 13.97 11.05 0.92
N GLY A 21 14.70 10.35 1.77
CA GLY A 21 14.86 8.93 1.73
C GLY A 21 13.55 8.17 1.78
N LEU A 22 12.52 8.67 2.49
CA LEU A 22 11.17 8.12 2.36
C LEU A 22 10.56 8.42 0.99
N LEU A 23 10.73 9.63 0.50
CA LEU A 23 10.28 10.03 -0.81
C LEU A 23 11.21 9.48 -1.90
N ARG A 24 12.52 9.41 -1.64
CA ARG A 24 13.50 8.84 -2.56
C ARG A 24 13.47 7.31 -2.62
N LYS A 25 13.14 6.64 -1.53
CA LYS A 25 12.93 5.19 -1.56
C LYS A 25 11.76 4.80 -2.43
N SER A 26 10.87 5.75 -2.75
CA SER A 26 9.87 5.54 -3.78
C SER A 26 10.47 5.31 -5.16
N TYR A 27 11.74 5.61 -5.39
CA TYR A 27 12.42 5.29 -6.65
C TYR A 27 12.66 3.78 -6.84
N ARG A 28 12.60 2.99 -5.79
CA ARG A 28 12.60 1.52 -5.88
C ARG A 28 11.27 0.98 -6.34
N ASN A 29 10.21 1.76 -6.17
CA ASN A 29 8.89 1.45 -6.66
C ASN A 29 8.84 1.66 -8.18
N THR A 30 7.88 1.07 -8.83
CA THR A 30 7.59 1.41 -10.22
C THR A 30 7.08 2.86 -10.33
N VAL A 31 7.16 3.44 -11.51
CA VAL A 31 6.61 4.79 -11.77
C VAL A 31 5.15 4.87 -11.39
N GLU A 32 4.38 3.82 -11.71
CA GLU A 32 2.94 3.73 -11.43
C GLU A 32 2.65 3.76 -9.93
N ILE A 33 3.42 3.01 -9.13
CA ILE A 33 3.27 3.02 -7.67
C ILE A 33 3.71 4.36 -7.09
N SER A 34 4.81 4.92 -7.57
CA SER A 34 5.30 6.22 -7.10
C SER A 34 4.29 7.33 -7.39
N ASN A 35 3.69 7.34 -8.57
CA ASN A 35 2.66 8.33 -8.92
C ASN A 35 1.42 8.16 -8.05
N PHE A 36 0.98 6.94 -7.82
CA PHE A 36 -0.14 6.65 -6.93
C PHE A 36 0.12 7.18 -5.52
N ALA A 37 1.29 6.88 -4.97
CA ALA A 37 1.68 7.33 -3.63
C ALA A 37 1.81 8.86 -3.54
N THR A 38 2.37 9.49 -4.56
CA THR A 38 2.51 10.96 -4.62
C THR A 38 1.15 11.64 -4.63
N GLU A 39 0.17 11.11 -5.34
CA GLU A 39 -1.19 11.64 -5.32
C GLU A 39 -1.83 11.56 -3.92
N ILE A 40 -1.53 10.51 -3.16
CA ILE A 40 -1.96 10.44 -1.75
C ILE A 40 -1.35 11.59 -0.94
N LEU A 41 -0.06 11.85 -1.10
CA LEU A 41 0.64 12.92 -0.37
C LEU A 41 0.07 14.30 -0.64
N ARG A 42 -0.48 14.54 -1.82
CA ARG A 42 -1.07 15.83 -2.19
C ARG A 42 -2.30 16.20 -1.38
N HIS A 43 -2.94 15.23 -0.74
CA HIS A 43 -4.07 15.48 0.16
C HIS A 43 -3.64 15.98 1.55
N GLY A 44 -2.36 15.84 1.88
CA GLY A 44 -1.80 16.28 3.15
C GLY A 44 -1.05 17.61 3.04
N ASP A 45 -0.71 18.17 4.20
CA ASP A 45 0.11 19.38 4.30
C ASP A 45 1.59 18.99 4.38
N PHE A 46 2.10 18.40 3.30
CA PHE A 46 3.48 17.97 3.19
C PHE A 46 4.17 18.61 1.99
N SER A 47 5.43 18.95 2.17
CA SER A 47 6.27 19.38 1.06
C SER A 47 6.58 18.17 0.18
N ILE A 48 6.20 18.27 -1.09
CA ILE A 48 6.52 17.28 -2.10
C ILE A 48 7.78 17.74 -2.82
N TYR A 49 8.84 16.96 -2.69
CA TYR A 49 10.09 17.24 -3.38
C TYR A 49 10.14 16.44 -4.68
N PRO A 50 10.62 17.05 -5.78
CA PRO A 50 10.81 16.31 -7.01
C PRO A 50 11.83 15.20 -6.77
N VAL A 51 11.42 13.98 -7.02
CA VAL A 51 12.30 12.81 -7.01
C VAL A 51 12.78 12.62 -8.43
N GLU A 52 14.09 12.46 -8.61
CA GLU A 52 14.62 12.05 -9.90
C GLU A 52 14.01 10.68 -10.25
N PRO A 53 13.31 10.57 -11.39
CA PRO A 53 12.64 9.32 -11.71
C PRO A 53 13.68 8.27 -12.10
N ILE A 54 13.76 7.20 -11.35
CA ILE A 54 14.23 5.96 -11.92
C ILE A 54 13.08 5.43 -12.75
N ILE A 55 13.29 5.38 -14.05
CA ILE A 55 12.26 4.99 -15.01
C ILE A 55 12.16 3.47 -15.02
N ARG A 56 11.45 2.92 -14.06
CA ARG A 56 11.07 1.52 -14.06
C ARG A 56 9.55 1.44 -14.06
N HIS A 57 9.00 1.09 -15.22
CA HIS A 57 7.58 0.89 -15.37
C HIS A 57 7.17 -0.50 -14.90
N GLY A 58 5.97 -0.60 -14.36
CA GLY A 58 5.30 -1.84 -14.01
C GLY A 58 3.85 -1.79 -14.48
N ASN A 59 3.04 -2.65 -13.90
CA ASN A 59 1.61 -2.64 -14.17
C ASN A 59 0.92 -1.43 -13.51
N PRO A 60 -0.18 -0.94 -14.08
CA PRO A 60 -1.00 0.07 -13.42
C PRO A 60 -1.47 -0.41 -12.06
N VAL A 61 -1.60 0.52 -11.12
CA VAL A 61 -2.26 0.24 -9.84
C VAL A 61 -3.73 -0.02 -10.11
N LYS A 62 -4.21 -1.22 -9.79
CA LYS A 62 -5.62 -1.59 -10.00
C LYS A 62 -6.43 -1.23 -8.77
N ILE A 63 -7.55 -0.54 -9.00
CA ILE A 63 -8.54 -0.24 -7.97
C ILE A 63 -9.82 -0.97 -8.36
N THR A 64 -10.22 -1.95 -7.57
CA THR A 64 -11.38 -2.80 -7.87
C THR A 64 -12.41 -2.71 -6.75
N GLU A 65 -13.66 -2.49 -7.13
CA GLU A 65 -14.80 -2.44 -6.21
C GLU A 65 -15.55 -3.78 -6.22
N TYR A 66 -15.95 -4.22 -5.03
CA TYR A 66 -16.73 -5.43 -4.82
C TYR A 66 -18.05 -5.11 -4.11
N GLY A 67 -19.07 -5.92 -4.36
CA GLY A 67 -20.40 -5.69 -3.80
C GLY A 67 -20.57 -6.08 -2.34
N ASN A 68 -19.74 -6.99 -1.84
CA ASN A 68 -19.82 -7.49 -0.47
C ASN A 68 -18.47 -8.01 0.03
N VAL A 69 -18.38 -8.29 1.33
CA VAL A 69 -17.14 -8.75 1.96
C VAL A 69 -16.69 -10.10 1.41
N ARG A 70 -17.61 -10.99 1.15
CA ARG A 70 -17.29 -12.33 0.65
C ARG A 70 -16.59 -12.27 -0.71
N SER A 71 -17.11 -11.48 -1.63
CA SER A 71 -16.48 -11.28 -2.94
C SER A 71 -15.17 -10.50 -2.84
N LEU A 72 -15.07 -9.57 -1.90
CA LEU A 72 -13.83 -8.84 -1.63
C LEU A 72 -12.72 -9.80 -1.16
N ILE A 73 -13.01 -10.69 -0.23
CA ILE A 73 -12.05 -11.72 0.23
C ILE A 73 -11.66 -12.67 -0.91
N ALA A 74 -12.63 -13.14 -1.68
CA ALA A 74 -12.36 -14.00 -2.83
C ALA A 74 -11.49 -13.29 -3.88
N GLY A 75 -11.76 -12.02 -4.15
CA GLY A 75 -10.97 -11.19 -5.05
C GLY A 75 -9.53 -10.96 -4.54
N ALA A 76 -9.36 -10.79 -3.24
CA ALA A 76 -8.05 -10.69 -2.62
C ALA A 76 -7.25 -12.00 -2.79
N ALA A 77 -7.88 -13.14 -2.52
CA ALA A 77 -7.25 -14.45 -2.71
C ALA A 77 -6.85 -14.68 -4.17
N GLU A 78 -7.70 -14.32 -5.12
CA GLU A 78 -7.41 -14.41 -6.55
C GLU A 78 -6.24 -13.53 -6.97
N THR A 79 -6.21 -12.28 -6.51
CA THR A 79 -5.12 -11.34 -6.77
C THR A 79 -3.80 -11.88 -6.25
N ILE A 80 -3.78 -12.37 -5.01
CA ILE A 80 -2.59 -12.94 -4.38
C ILE A 80 -2.10 -14.18 -5.13
N THR A 81 -3.00 -15.08 -5.49
CA THR A 81 -2.67 -16.28 -6.27
C THR A 81 -2.06 -15.92 -7.62
N GLY A 82 -2.60 -14.90 -8.29
CA GLY A 82 -2.04 -14.39 -9.54
C GLY A 82 -0.62 -13.85 -9.36
N TRP A 83 -0.38 -13.10 -8.31
CA TRP A 83 0.96 -12.59 -7.99
C TRP A 83 1.95 -13.71 -7.70
N GLN A 84 1.53 -14.73 -6.97
CA GLN A 84 2.38 -15.90 -6.71
C GLN A 84 2.75 -16.64 -8.00
N LYS A 85 1.82 -16.75 -8.94
CA LYS A 85 2.10 -17.32 -10.27
C LYS A 85 3.07 -16.46 -11.08
N ASP A 86 3.06 -15.15 -10.87
CA ASP A 86 4.00 -14.22 -11.49
C ASP A 86 5.39 -14.25 -10.84
N GLY A 87 5.57 -15.04 -9.79
CA GLY A 87 6.84 -15.24 -9.13
C GLY A 87 7.12 -14.30 -7.95
N PHE A 88 6.14 -13.54 -7.50
CA PHE A 88 6.30 -12.70 -6.31
C PHE A 88 6.28 -13.55 -5.05
N GLU A 89 7.29 -13.37 -4.22
CA GLU A 89 7.52 -14.22 -3.05
C GLU A 89 7.03 -13.58 -1.76
N THR A 90 7.08 -12.25 -1.66
CA THR A 90 6.66 -11.51 -0.47
C THR A 90 5.45 -10.64 -0.80
N ILE A 91 4.33 -10.92 -0.14
CA ILE A 91 3.05 -10.25 -0.40
C ILE A 91 2.46 -9.78 0.91
N ALA A 92 2.07 -8.51 0.97
CA ALA A 92 1.37 -7.96 2.13
C ALA A 92 -0.08 -7.64 1.79
N VAL A 93 -0.97 -8.03 2.69
CA VAL A 93 -2.36 -7.56 2.73
C VAL A 93 -2.46 -6.57 3.87
N VAL A 94 -2.67 -5.31 3.55
CA VAL A 94 -2.66 -4.21 4.51
C VAL A 94 -4.08 -3.87 4.94
N CYS A 95 -4.34 -4.03 6.22
CA CYS A 95 -5.63 -3.75 6.86
C CYS A 95 -5.55 -2.50 7.73
N ARG A 96 -6.70 -2.01 8.19
CA ARG A 96 -6.75 -0.78 8.98
C ARG A 96 -6.12 -0.94 10.36
N ASP A 97 -6.41 -2.06 11.02
CA ASP A 97 -6.00 -2.35 12.39
C ASP A 97 -5.84 -3.86 12.63
N GLU A 98 -5.42 -4.22 13.83
CA GLU A 98 -5.23 -5.63 14.21
C GLU A 98 -6.53 -6.44 14.14
N ARG A 99 -7.65 -5.84 14.49
CA ARG A 99 -8.94 -6.50 14.45
C ARG A 99 -9.34 -6.88 13.03
N GLU A 100 -9.20 -5.96 12.10
CA GLU A 100 -9.46 -6.24 10.68
C GLU A 100 -8.45 -7.25 10.13
N ALA A 101 -7.17 -7.10 10.43
CA ALA A 101 -6.14 -8.01 9.98
C ALA A 101 -6.40 -9.45 10.44
N LYS A 102 -6.82 -9.63 11.67
CA LYS A 102 -7.18 -10.95 12.20
C LYS A 102 -8.35 -11.57 11.46
N LYS A 103 -9.42 -10.81 11.25
CA LYS A 103 -10.61 -11.29 10.51
C LYS A 103 -10.26 -11.64 9.06
N VAL A 104 -9.52 -10.77 8.39
CA VAL A 104 -9.10 -10.98 7.00
C VAL A 104 -8.19 -12.19 6.89
N SER A 105 -7.25 -12.35 7.80
CA SER A 105 -6.37 -13.51 7.85
C SER A 105 -7.15 -14.81 8.00
N GLU A 106 -8.11 -14.87 8.93
CA GLU A 106 -8.96 -16.05 9.12
C GLU A 106 -9.76 -16.41 7.87
N GLU A 107 -10.30 -15.42 7.17
CA GLU A 107 -11.07 -15.64 5.95
C GLU A 107 -10.16 -16.03 4.76
N LEU A 108 -9.02 -15.39 4.60
CA LEU A 108 -8.07 -15.70 3.54
C LEU A 108 -7.46 -17.10 3.69
N LYS A 109 -7.25 -17.58 4.91
CA LYS A 109 -6.73 -18.93 5.17
C LYS A 109 -7.59 -20.04 4.59
N LYS A 110 -8.84 -19.77 4.29
CA LYS A 110 -9.74 -20.71 3.61
C LYS A 110 -9.37 -20.90 2.13
N TYR A 111 -8.59 -19.99 1.55
CA TYR A 111 -8.23 -19.97 0.13
C TYR A 111 -6.75 -20.13 -0.14
N ILE A 112 -5.91 -19.57 0.73
CA ILE A 112 -4.46 -19.46 0.55
C ILE A 112 -3.72 -19.70 1.86
N ASP A 113 -2.44 -20.03 1.76
CA ASP A 113 -1.55 -20.13 2.92
C ASP A 113 -1.12 -18.72 3.35
N ILE A 114 -1.28 -18.43 4.63
CA ILE A 114 -0.85 -17.19 5.25
C ILE A 114 0.31 -17.49 6.18
N ALA A 115 1.38 -16.68 6.11
CA ALA A 115 2.52 -16.82 7.01
C ALA A 115 2.11 -16.59 8.46
N ASP A 116 2.63 -17.40 9.38
CA ASP A 116 2.39 -17.21 10.81
C ASP A 116 2.96 -15.88 11.26
N GLU A 117 2.10 -15.09 11.93
CA GLU A 117 2.45 -13.77 12.41
C GLU A 117 3.33 -13.87 13.66
N ASP A 118 4.62 -14.01 13.50
CA ASP A 118 5.53 -13.57 14.53
C ASP A 118 6.22 -12.28 14.11
N LEU A 119 5.54 -11.16 14.36
CA LEU A 119 6.05 -9.82 14.08
C LEU A 119 7.32 -9.49 14.87
N ASN A 120 7.71 -10.36 15.81
CA ASN A 120 8.89 -10.19 16.64
C ASN A 120 10.13 -10.85 16.05
N THR A 121 9.99 -11.66 15.01
CA THR A 121 11.15 -12.21 14.32
C THR A 121 11.59 -11.28 13.20
N ALA A 122 12.84 -10.84 13.27
CA ALA A 122 13.45 -9.96 12.28
C ALA A 122 13.60 -10.62 10.90
N GLU A 123 13.30 -11.90 10.77
CA GLU A 123 13.34 -12.64 9.53
C GLU A 123 11.93 -12.82 8.99
N PHE A 124 11.53 -11.84 8.16
CA PHE A 124 10.36 -12.00 7.34
C PHE A 124 10.73 -12.90 6.17
N GLY A 125 10.29 -14.15 6.23
CA GLY A 125 10.46 -15.10 5.13
C GLY A 125 9.45 -14.83 4.01
N ASP A 126 9.58 -15.60 2.93
CA ASP A 126 8.66 -15.57 1.81
C ASP A 126 7.24 -15.94 2.27
N GLY A 127 6.25 -15.38 1.60
CA GLY A 127 4.86 -15.70 1.84
C GLY A 127 3.94 -14.49 1.89
N VAL A 128 2.72 -14.76 2.31
CA VAL A 128 1.66 -13.75 2.44
C VAL A 128 1.53 -13.34 3.90
N MET A 129 1.65 -12.06 4.16
CA MET A 129 1.44 -11.48 5.48
C MET A 129 0.20 -10.60 5.46
N VAL A 130 -0.65 -10.74 6.47
CA VAL A 130 -1.79 -9.85 6.71
C VAL A 130 -1.48 -9.01 7.94
N LEU A 131 -1.41 -7.70 7.79
CA LEU A 131 -0.95 -6.82 8.85
C LEU A 131 -1.68 -5.48 8.86
N PRO A 132 -1.73 -4.82 10.05
CA PRO A 132 -2.23 -3.46 10.14
C PRO A 132 -1.35 -2.46 9.40
N VAL A 133 -1.97 -1.43 8.85
CA VAL A 133 -1.28 -0.36 8.14
C VAL A 133 -0.18 0.29 8.98
N ALA A 134 -0.39 0.44 10.28
CA ALA A 134 0.59 1.04 11.18
C ALA A 134 1.89 0.23 11.29
N TYR A 135 1.88 -1.05 10.96
CA TYR A 135 3.06 -1.93 11.06
C TYR A 135 3.83 -2.09 9.75
N THR A 136 3.42 -1.41 8.71
CA THR A 136 4.09 -1.52 7.39
C THR A 136 5.39 -0.74 7.29
N LYS A 137 5.60 0.20 8.20
CA LYS A 137 6.80 1.04 8.22
C LYS A 137 8.08 0.20 8.34
N GLY A 138 9.04 0.48 7.47
CA GLY A 138 10.33 -0.21 7.45
C GLY A 138 10.33 -1.57 6.80
N LEU A 139 9.19 -2.05 6.32
CA LEU A 139 9.06 -3.30 5.59
C LEU A 139 9.03 -3.05 4.08
N GLU A 140 9.39 -4.06 3.31
CA GLU A 140 9.29 -4.06 1.85
C GLU A 140 8.70 -5.40 1.39
N PHE A 141 7.86 -5.34 0.36
CA PHE A 141 7.21 -6.50 -0.22
C PHE A 141 7.26 -6.43 -1.73
N ASP A 142 7.32 -7.57 -2.39
CA ASP A 142 7.19 -7.62 -3.84
C ASP A 142 5.87 -7.02 -4.31
N ALA A 143 4.79 -7.34 -3.60
CA ALA A 143 3.45 -6.85 -3.90
C ALA A 143 2.68 -6.49 -2.63
N VAL A 144 1.86 -5.44 -2.73
CA VAL A 144 1.00 -4.97 -1.63
C VAL A 144 -0.44 -4.87 -2.12
N LEU A 145 -1.35 -5.39 -1.31
CA LEU A 145 -2.78 -5.24 -1.48
C LEU A 145 -3.32 -4.38 -0.34
N LEU A 146 -3.83 -3.19 -0.68
CA LEU A 146 -4.55 -2.36 0.27
C LEU A 146 -5.98 -2.88 0.37
N PHE A 147 -6.31 -3.45 1.53
CA PHE A 147 -7.58 -4.11 1.76
C PHE A 147 -8.62 -3.14 2.30
N ASP A 148 -9.65 -2.91 1.52
CA ASP A 148 -10.84 -2.11 1.86
C ASP A 148 -10.53 -0.75 2.47
N PRO A 149 -9.72 0.11 1.80
CA PRO A 149 -9.44 1.44 2.32
C PRO A 149 -10.64 2.36 2.07
N SER A 150 -11.68 2.18 2.88
CA SER A 150 -12.91 2.96 2.81
C SER A 150 -12.74 4.36 3.43
N GLU A 151 -13.64 5.26 3.05
CA GLU A 151 -13.70 6.61 3.63
C GLU A 151 -13.87 6.58 5.16
N ARG A 152 -14.64 5.64 5.66
CA ARG A 152 -14.84 5.47 7.10
C ARG A 152 -13.58 5.07 7.83
N LYS A 153 -12.76 4.21 7.23
CA LYS A 153 -11.52 3.71 7.83
C LYS A 153 -10.35 4.69 7.70
N TYR A 154 -10.32 5.42 6.61
CA TYR A 154 -9.28 6.39 6.30
C TYR A 154 -9.88 7.74 5.92
N PRO A 155 -10.48 8.44 6.90
CA PRO A 155 -10.95 9.80 6.65
C PRO A 155 -9.80 10.72 6.23
N SER A 156 -10.15 11.81 5.55
CA SER A 156 -9.19 12.76 4.99
C SER A 156 -8.53 13.58 6.09
N ASP A 157 -7.41 13.09 6.60
CA ASP A 157 -6.53 13.78 7.53
C ASP A 157 -5.07 13.42 7.29
N ASP A 158 -4.15 14.23 7.83
CA ASP A 158 -2.71 14.06 7.60
C ASP A 158 -2.18 12.72 8.14
N GLY A 159 -2.72 12.22 9.24
CA GLY A 159 -2.33 10.93 9.79
C GLY A 159 -2.61 9.78 8.85
N ASN A 160 -3.79 9.78 8.23
CA ASN A 160 -4.18 8.77 7.25
C ASN A 160 -3.44 8.91 5.92
N VAL A 161 -3.12 10.15 5.51
CA VAL A 161 -2.25 10.39 4.36
C VAL A 161 -0.90 9.70 4.56
N LYS A 162 -0.26 9.90 5.73
CA LYS A 162 1.00 9.23 6.08
C LYS A 162 0.90 7.72 6.02
N LEU A 163 -0.11 7.16 6.66
CA LEU A 163 -0.30 5.71 6.74
C LEU A 163 -0.44 5.08 5.35
N LEU A 164 -1.29 5.64 4.51
CA LEU A 164 -1.51 5.12 3.16
C LEU A 164 -0.30 5.32 2.26
N TYR A 165 0.37 6.45 2.36
CA TYR A 165 1.60 6.69 1.61
C TYR A 165 2.67 5.67 1.96
N VAL A 166 2.92 5.47 3.24
CA VAL A 166 3.92 4.49 3.70
C VAL A 166 3.54 3.10 3.21
N ALA A 167 2.28 2.68 3.40
CA ALA A 167 1.82 1.37 2.95
C ALA A 167 1.98 1.16 1.44
N ALA A 168 1.58 2.13 0.64
CA ALA A 168 1.69 2.06 -0.82
C ALA A 168 3.16 1.95 -1.27
N THR A 169 4.06 2.70 -0.64
CA THR A 169 5.48 2.69 -0.99
C THR A 169 6.23 1.47 -0.49
N ARG A 170 5.58 0.58 0.27
CA ARG A 170 6.16 -0.74 0.61
C ARG A 170 6.15 -1.72 -0.55
N ALA A 171 5.37 -1.44 -1.58
CA ALA A 171 5.28 -2.27 -2.78
C ALA A 171 6.43 -2.00 -3.73
N LEU A 172 7.24 -3.00 -4.04
CA LEU A 172 8.34 -2.89 -5.00
C LEU A 172 7.85 -3.01 -6.45
N HIS A 173 6.95 -3.93 -6.72
CA HIS A 173 6.58 -4.31 -8.08
C HIS A 173 5.10 -4.15 -8.41
N GLU A 174 4.22 -4.51 -7.49
CA GLU A 174 2.77 -4.51 -7.71
C GLU A 174 2.02 -3.90 -6.53
N LEU A 175 0.99 -3.15 -6.84
CA LEU A 175 0.08 -2.57 -5.86
C LEU A 175 -1.35 -2.69 -6.37
N ALA A 176 -2.23 -3.18 -5.51
CA ALA A 176 -3.65 -3.25 -5.79
C ALA A 176 -4.46 -2.67 -4.64
N VAL A 177 -5.59 -2.08 -4.96
CA VAL A 177 -6.59 -1.59 -4.01
C VAL A 177 -7.88 -2.33 -4.28
N LEU A 178 -8.35 -3.08 -3.29
CA LEU A 178 -9.62 -3.79 -3.36
C LEU A 178 -10.53 -3.23 -2.27
N HIS A 179 -11.72 -2.78 -2.63
CA HIS A 179 -12.62 -2.15 -1.68
C HIS A 179 -14.09 -2.51 -1.92
N ARG A 180 -14.86 -2.21 -0.91
CA ARG A 180 -16.31 -2.29 -0.92
C ARG A 180 -16.88 -0.94 -0.47
N GLY A 181 -17.96 -0.49 -1.10
CA GLY A 181 -18.55 0.80 -0.77
C GLY A 181 -17.64 1.98 -1.14
N LYS A 182 -17.82 3.08 -0.45
CA LYS A 182 -17.11 4.32 -0.78
C LYS A 182 -15.62 4.23 -0.45
N LEU A 183 -14.80 4.36 -1.48
CA LEU A 183 -13.34 4.44 -1.35
C LEU A 183 -12.95 5.73 -0.61
N THR A 184 -11.88 5.69 0.18
CA THR A 184 -11.34 6.91 0.78
C THR A 184 -11.04 7.96 -0.28
N GLU A 185 -11.31 9.22 0.04
CA GLU A 185 -10.98 10.36 -0.85
C GLU A 185 -9.48 10.53 -1.06
N LEU A 186 -8.67 9.94 -0.19
CA LEU A 186 -7.20 9.98 -0.30
C LEU A 186 -6.66 9.18 -1.47
N ILE A 187 -7.44 8.24 -1.99
CA ILE A 187 -7.09 7.45 -3.17
C ILE A 187 -7.94 7.93 -4.34
N ALA A 188 -7.29 8.55 -5.32
CA ALA A 188 -7.97 8.99 -6.52
C ALA A 188 -8.26 7.80 -7.44
N LYS A 189 -9.53 7.66 -7.87
CA LYS A 189 -9.86 6.79 -8.98
C LYS A 189 -9.31 7.41 -10.27
N PRO A 190 -8.79 6.60 -11.21
CA PRO A 190 -8.41 7.13 -12.51
C PRO A 190 -9.61 7.84 -13.13
N ALA A 191 -9.37 9.02 -13.71
CA ALA A 191 -10.41 9.73 -14.45
C ALA A 191 -10.92 8.83 -15.58
N PRO A 192 -12.24 8.80 -15.86
CA PRO A 192 -12.73 8.11 -17.04
C PRO A 192 -12.01 8.66 -18.26
N LYS A 193 -11.49 7.77 -19.12
CA LYS A 193 -10.86 8.19 -20.38
C LYS A 193 -11.90 8.99 -21.16
N ASP A 194 -11.61 10.25 -21.45
CA ASP A 194 -12.42 11.05 -22.36
C ASP A 194 -12.48 10.33 -23.71
N LYS A 195 -13.70 9.98 -24.11
CA LYS A 195 -13.96 9.33 -25.42
C LYS A 195 -13.73 10.26 -26.62
N HIS A 196 -13.16 11.46 -26.39
CA HIS A 196 -12.96 12.50 -27.40
C HIS A 196 -11.51 12.73 -27.81
N GLN A 197 -10.58 11.83 -27.46
CA GLN A 197 -9.18 11.91 -27.90
C GLN A 197 -8.80 10.86 -28.95
N GLU A 198 -9.79 10.26 -29.63
CA GLU A 198 -9.58 9.46 -30.84
C GLU A 198 -10.16 10.20 -32.05
N GLU A 199 -9.52 11.29 -32.46
CA GLU A 199 -9.57 11.83 -33.82
C GLU A 199 -8.16 12.27 -34.25
#